data_726e94446fdab9e99fb1bb8666588e2b
#
_entry.id   726e94446fdab9e99fb1bb8666588e2b
#
_cell.length_a   1.000
_cell.length_b   1.000
_cell.length_c   1.000
_cell.angle_alpha   90.00
_cell.angle_beta   90.00
_cell.angle_gamma   90.00
#
_symmetry.space_group_name_H-M   'P 1'
#
loop_
_entity.id
_entity.type
_entity.pdbx_description
1 polymer ?
#
loop_
_entity_poly.entity_id
_entity_poly.type
_entity_poly.pdbx_seq_one_letter_code
_entity_poly.pdbx_strand_id
1 'polypeptide(L)'
;MEYTFRPSLDEQPTTICLAEYNLTVKKGKQETVIPYAVINEVVLNKSNGKQFRAKLLPDGGKPIVITNTYRTTSKDVEDRSRAYATFVRVLHFHLKDKSKAKFSTIVTALKLFRFPKSYLPTEIPLEFLP
;
A
#
# COMPACT_ATOMS: atom_id res chain seq x y z
N MET A 1 -2.85 10.24 10.21
CA MET A 1 -3.49 10.08 8.90
C MET A 1 -4.12 8.71 8.79
N GLU A 2 -5.31 8.64 8.26
CA GLU A 2 -6.01 7.37 8.05
C GLU A 2 -6.36 7.17 6.59
N TYR A 3 -6.30 5.93 6.14
CA TYR A 3 -6.74 5.54 4.81
C TYR A 3 -7.53 4.23 4.89
N THR A 4 -8.72 4.22 4.30
CA THR A 4 -9.60 3.05 4.29
C THR A 4 -9.82 2.55 2.87
N PHE A 5 -9.71 1.24 2.69
CA PHE A 5 -9.92 0.59 1.40
C PHE A 5 -10.64 -0.74 1.59
N ARG A 6 -11.23 -1.26 0.52
CA ARG A 6 -11.95 -2.53 0.52
C ARG A 6 -11.84 -3.16 -0.87
N PRO A 7 -10.92 -4.11 -1.07
CA PRO A 7 -10.69 -4.68 -2.40
C PRO A 7 -11.77 -5.65 -2.85
N SER A 8 -12.55 -6.22 -1.91
CA SER A 8 -13.53 -7.25 -2.19
C SER A 8 -14.73 -7.12 -1.25
N LEU A 9 -15.92 -7.52 -1.72
CA LEU A 9 -17.12 -7.55 -0.87
C LEU A 9 -17.03 -8.61 0.24
N ASP A 10 -16.23 -9.64 0.03
CA ASP A 10 -16.05 -10.71 1.01
C ASP A 10 -15.19 -10.27 2.19
N GLU A 11 -14.51 -9.14 2.06
CA GLU A 11 -13.63 -8.62 3.09
C GLU A 11 -14.26 -7.44 3.83
N GLN A 12 -13.94 -7.34 5.10
CA GLN A 12 -14.23 -6.14 5.87
C GLN A 12 -13.38 -4.99 5.34
N PRO A 13 -13.87 -3.73 5.45
CA PRO A 13 -13.00 -2.59 5.15
C PRO A 13 -11.76 -2.60 6.03
N THR A 14 -10.65 -2.23 5.44
CA THR A 14 -9.37 -2.11 6.15
C THR A 14 -9.01 -0.63 6.28
N THR A 15 -8.71 -0.20 7.49
CA THR A 15 -8.24 1.16 7.76
C THR A 15 -6.81 1.09 8.28
N ILE A 16 -5.94 1.89 7.69
CA ILE A 16 -4.56 2.01 8.16
C ILE A 16 -4.36 3.40 8.71
N CYS A 17 -3.92 3.46 9.95
CA CYS A 17 -3.62 4.71 10.64
C CYS A 17 -2.11 4.88 10.69
N LEU A 18 -1.59 5.99 10.18
CA LEU A 18 -0.17 6.32 10.22
C LEU A 18 0.09 7.22 11.42
N ALA A 19 0.85 6.70 12.38
CA ALA A 19 1.35 7.47 13.51
C ALA A 19 2.82 7.84 13.30
N GLU A 20 3.47 8.38 14.31
CA GLU A 20 4.84 8.87 14.17
C GLU A 20 5.86 7.75 13.99
N TYR A 21 5.73 6.65 14.75
CA TYR A 21 6.70 5.55 14.73
C TYR A 21 6.14 4.21 14.29
N ASN A 22 4.84 4.13 14.10
CA ASN A 22 4.20 2.89 13.71
C ASN A 22 2.95 3.15 12.90
N LEU A 23 2.47 2.10 12.25
CA LEU A 23 1.16 2.10 11.62
C LEU A 23 0.27 1.06 12.32
N THR A 24 -1.02 1.29 12.27
CA THR A 24 -2.01 0.39 12.82
C THR A 24 -2.95 -0.06 11.71
N VAL A 25 -3.11 -1.38 11.57
CA VAL A 25 -4.03 -1.97 10.59
C VAL A 25 -5.27 -2.42 11.34
N LYS A 26 -6.41 -1.85 10.97
CA LYS A 26 -7.71 -2.19 11.56
C LYS A 26 -8.58 -2.86 10.51
N LYS A 27 -8.95 -4.09 10.74
CA LYS A 27 -9.85 -4.84 9.87
C LYS A 27 -10.91 -5.55 10.71
N GLY A 28 -12.16 -5.09 10.61
CA GLY A 28 -13.22 -5.57 11.50
C GLY A 28 -12.88 -5.24 12.96
N LYS A 29 -12.85 -6.26 13.81
CA LYS A 29 -12.46 -6.12 15.21
C LYS A 29 -10.97 -6.34 15.46
N GLN A 30 -10.23 -6.70 14.43
CA GLN A 30 -8.79 -6.94 14.56
C GLN A 30 -8.03 -5.63 14.42
N GLU A 31 -7.03 -5.46 15.26
CA GLU A 31 -6.15 -4.30 15.23
C GLU A 31 -4.72 -4.78 15.42
N THR A 32 -3.85 -4.43 14.50
CA THR A 32 -2.44 -4.82 14.54
C THR A 32 -1.58 -3.58 14.43
N VAL A 33 -0.66 -3.40 15.38
CA VAL A 33 0.29 -2.29 15.38
C VAL A 33 1.62 -2.79 14.82
N ILE A 34 2.13 -2.09 13.82
CA ILE A 34 3.38 -2.46 13.15
C ILE A 34 4.33 -1.28 13.19
N PRO A 35 5.46 -1.40 13.92
CA PRO A 35 6.48 -0.35 13.89
C PRO A 35 7.07 -0.19 12.49
N TYR A 36 7.34 1.03 12.08
CA TYR A 36 7.98 1.26 10.77
C TYR A 36 9.32 0.55 10.66
N ALA A 37 10.03 0.45 11.76
CA ALA A 37 11.36 -0.16 11.79
C ALA A 37 11.40 -1.63 11.36
N VAL A 38 10.28 -2.35 11.48
CA VAL A 38 10.22 -3.78 11.08
C VAL A 38 9.76 -3.99 9.65
N ILE A 39 9.45 -2.95 8.92
CA ILE A 39 9.05 -3.06 7.52
C ILE A 39 10.32 -3.17 6.69
N ASN A 40 10.50 -4.30 6.03
CA ASN A 40 11.70 -4.61 5.26
C ASN A 40 11.62 -4.24 3.80
N GLU A 41 10.42 -4.21 3.25
CA GLU A 41 10.24 -3.94 1.82
C GLU A 41 8.88 -3.31 1.56
N VAL A 42 8.87 -2.39 0.61
CA VAL A 42 7.65 -1.81 0.06
C VAL A 42 7.69 -2.03 -1.44
N VAL A 43 6.66 -2.69 -1.97
CA VAL A 43 6.54 -2.96 -3.39
C VAL A 43 5.33 -2.19 -3.92
N LEU A 44 5.57 -1.24 -4.81
CA LEU A 44 4.51 -0.51 -5.48
C LEU A 44 4.20 -1.19 -6.80
N ASN A 45 2.95 -1.57 -6.97
CA ASN A 45 2.48 -2.32 -8.13
C ASN A 45 1.43 -1.51 -8.89
N LYS A 46 1.59 -1.44 -10.20
CA LYS A 46 0.59 -0.88 -11.10
C LYS A 46 0.16 -1.99 -12.05
N SER A 47 -1.08 -2.41 -11.93
CA SER A 47 -1.66 -3.35 -12.88
C SER A 47 -2.25 -2.60 -14.07
N ASN A 48 -2.66 -3.34 -15.10
CA ASN A 48 -3.34 -2.75 -16.24
C ASN A 48 -4.56 -1.95 -15.82
N GLY A 49 -4.75 -0.80 -16.45
CA GLY A 49 -5.81 0.11 -16.11
C GLY A 49 -5.40 1.03 -14.96
N LYS A 50 -6.33 1.29 -14.06
CA LYS A 50 -6.18 2.27 -12.98
C LYS A 50 -6.04 1.61 -11.61
N GLN A 51 -5.56 0.38 -11.55
CA GLN A 51 -5.39 -0.31 -10.28
C GLN A 51 -3.97 -0.15 -9.76
N PHE A 52 -3.87 0.34 -8.54
CA PHE A 52 -2.60 0.54 -7.85
C PHE A 52 -2.60 -0.26 -6.56
N ARG A 53 -1.44 -0.73 -6.18
CA ARG A 53 -1.29 -1.58 -5.02
C ARG A 53 0.05 -1.31 -4.35
N ALA A 54 0.03 -1.19 -3.04
CA ALA A 54 1.24 -1.13 -2.23
C ALA A 54 1.29 -2.36 -1.35
N LYS A 55 2.40 -3.08 -1.39
CA LYS A 55 2.60 -4.26 -0.57
C LYS A 55 3.71 -3.99 0.43
N LEU A 56 3.38 -4.06 1.70
CA LEU A 56 4.32 -3.90 2.79
C LEU A 56 4.72 -5.27 3.32
N LEU A 57 6.02 -5.49 3.45
CA LEU A 57 6.57 -6.76 3.92
C LEU A 57 7.26 -6.52 5.27
N PRO A 58 6.53 -6.74 6.38
CA PRO A 58 7.15 -6.65 7.71
C PRO A 58 7.99 -7.88 8.00
N ASP A 59 9.00 -7.69 8.85
CA ASP A 59 9.87 -8.77 9.30
C ASP A 59 9.06 -9.75 10.17
N GLY A 60 9.05 -11.01 9.76
CA GLY A 60 8.34 -12.07 10.49
C GLY A 60 6.82 -11.96 10.50
N GLY A 61 6.25 -11.02 9.74
CA GLY A 61 4.81 -10.79 9.69
C GLY A 61 4.20 -11.14 8.33
N LYS A 62 2.88 -11.06 8.27
CA LYS A 62 2.16 -11.26 7.01
C LYS A 62 2.26 -10.01 6.13
N PRO A 63 2.34 -10.18 4.81
CA PRO A 63 2.29 -9.04 3.90
C PRO A 63 0.99 -8.24 4.05
N ILE A 64 1.11 -6.93 3.95
CA ILE A 64 -0.05 -6.03 3.98
C ILE A 64 -0.21 -5.46 2.59
N VAL A 65 -1.36 -5.70 1.98
CA VAL A 65 -1.67 -5.21 0.64
C VAL A 65 -2.67 -4.08 0.73
N ILE A 66 -2.29 -2.92 0.20
CA ILE A 66 -3.08 -1.70 0.22
C ILE A 66 -3.45 -1.35 -1.21
N THR A 67 -4.73 -1.11 -1.46
CA THR A 67 -5.23 -0.83 -2.82
C THR A 67 -5.89 0.55 -2.89
N ASN A 68 -6.10 1.03 -4.10
CA ASN A 68 -6.80 2.30 -4.35
C ASN A 68 -8.30 2.12 -4.57
N THR A 69 -8.86 0.99 -4.18
CA THR A 69 -10.26 0.66 -4.45
C THR A 69 -11.06 0.49 -3.18
N TYR A 70 -12.33 0.86 -3.26
CA TYR A 70 -13.30 0.56 -2.22
C TYR A 70 -14.55 0.00 -2.89
N ARG A 71 -14.75 -1.31 -2.77
CA ARG A 71 -15.88 -1.97 -3.40
C ARG A 71 -17.14 -1.80 -2.56
N THR A 72 -18.14 -1.16 -3.14
CA THR A 72 -19.41 -0.89 -2.46
C THR A 72 -20.47 -1.93 -2.77
N THR A 73 -20.48 -2.45 -4.01
CA THR A 73 -21.39 -3.51 -4.45
C THR A 73 -20.64 -4.45 -5.38
N SER A 74 -21.31 -5.52 -5.83
CA SER A 74 -20.70 -6.44 -6.80
C SER A 74 -20.33 -5.78 -8.13
N LYS A 75 -20.99 -4.65 -8.45
CA LYS A 75 -20.79 -3.94 -9.71
C LYS A 75 -20.06 -2.61 -9.55
N ASP A 76 -20.11 -2.02 -8.37
CA ASP A 76 -19.61 -0.67 -8.14
C ASP A 76 -18.35 -0.68 -7.30
N VAL A 77 -17.37 0.08 -7.77
CA VAL A 77 -16.10 0.29 -7.08
C VAL A 77 -15.89 1.80 -6.96
N GLU A 78 -15.68 2.26 -5.73
CA GLU A 78 -15.29 3.64 -5.51
C GLU A 78 -13.79 3.78 -5.74
N ASP A 79 -13.42 4.74 -6.58
CA ASP A 79 -12.02 5.05 -6.86
C ASP A 79 -11.46 5.94 -5.75
N ARG A 80 -10.52 5.41 -4.98
CA ARG A 80 -9.83 6.14 -3.90
C ARG A 80 -8.42 6.55 -4.27
N SER A 81 -8.17 6.74 -5.56
CA SER A 81 -6.84 7.05 -6.08
C SER A 81 -6.17 8.25 -5.42
N ARG A 82 -6.92 9.33 -5.19
CA ARG A 82 -6.37 10.52 -4.53
C ARG A 82 -5.93 10.24 -3.10
N ALA A 83 -6.80 9.61 -2.33
CA ALA A 83 -6.50 9.25 -0.95
C ALA A 83 -5.35 8.25 -0.89
N TYR A 84 -5.34 7.28 -1.80
CA TYR A 84 -4.25 6.31 -1.92
C TYR A 84 -2.91 7.00 -2.19
N ALA A 85 -2.87 7.90 -3.15
CA ALA A 85 -1.64 8.61 -3.49
C ALA A 85 -1.11 9.41 -2.30
N THR A 86 -1.97 10.12 -1.60
CA THR A 86 -1.60 10.87 -0.40
C THR A 86 -1.08 9.94 0.68
N PHE A 87 -1.78 8.84 0.92
CA PHE A 87 -1.39 7.85 1.90
C PHE A 87 -0.01 7.27 1.61
N VAL A 88 0.24 6.84 0.37
CA VAL A 88 1.53 6.26 -0.02
C VAL A 88 2.67 7.26 0.16
N ARG A 89 2.44 8.53 -0.17
CA ARG A 89 3.45 9.56 0.02
C ARG A 89 3.77 9.80 1.49
N VAL A 90 2.76 9.85 2.35
CA VAL A 90 2.96 10.03 3.79
C VAL A 90 3.65 8.81 4.38
N LEU A 91 3.24 7.60 3.99
CA LEU A 91 3.89 6.37 4.42
C LEU A 91 5.37 6.35 4.00
N HIS A 92 5.64 6.69 2.76
CA HIS A 92 7.01 6.76 2.23
C HIS A 92 7.87 7.72 3.04
N PHE A 93 7.32 8.88 3.37
CA PHE A 93 8.00 9.88 4.19
C PHE A 93 8.41 9.32 5.55
N HIS A 94 7.50 8.60 6.21
CA HIS A 94 7.82 7.96 7.50
C HIS A 94 8.87 6.86 7.36
N LEU A 95 8.72 6.01 6.35
CA LEU A 95 9.62 4.88 6.16
C LEU A 95 11.04 5.30 5.80
N LYS A 96 11.18 6.36 5.05
CA LYS A 96 12.47 6.88 4.63
C LYS A 96 13.40 7.17 5.80
N ASP A 97 12.86 7.70 6.90
CA ASP A 97 13.65 8.09 8.08
C ASP A 97 13.66 7.04 9.19
N LYS A 98 12.65 6.17 9.24
CA LYS A 98 12.39 5.29 10.39
C LYS A 98 12.48 3.81 10.06
N SER A 99 12.87 3.47 8.85
CA SER A 99 12.91 2.10 8.36
C SER A 99 14.12 1.88 7.47
N LYS A 100 14.60 0.63 7.40
CA LYS A 100 15.59 0.19 6.41
C LYS A 100 14.92 -0.45 5.20
N ALA A 101 13.65 -0.15 4.97
CA ALA A 101 12.87 -0.77 3.92
C ALA A 101 13.49 -0.55 2.55
N LYS A 102 13.50 -1.61 1.75
CA LYS A 102 13.82 -1.53 0.32
C LYS A 102 12.55 -1.17 -0.43
N PHE A 103 12.68 -0.27 -1.38
CA PHE A 103 11.57 0.18 -2.21
C PHE A 103 11.73 -0.38 -3.60
N SER A 104 10.69 -1.00 -4.12
CA SER A 104 10.70 -1.53 -5.47
C SER A 104 9.37 -1.26 -6.16
N THR A 105 9.39 -1.30 -7.48
CA THR A 105 8.21 -1.07 -8.29
C THR A 105 8.03 -2.23 -9.26
N ILE A 106 6.76 -2.63 -9.44
CA ILE A 106 6.41 -3.70 -10.38
C ILE A 106 5.28 -3.20 -11.26
N VAL A 107 5.46 -3.33 -12.57
CA VAL A 107 4.39 -3.11 -13.53
C VAL A 107 3.88 -4.48 -13.95
N THR A 108 2.62 -4.76 -13.62
CA THR A 108 1.97 -5.97 -14.08
C THR A 108 1.35 -5.70 -15.44
N ALA A 109 2.03 -6.13 -16.50
CA ALA A 109 1.49 -6.05 -17.85
C ALA A 109 0.59 -7.25 -18.14
N LEU A 110 -0.24 -7.13 -19.17
CA LEU A 110 -1.01 -8.26 -19.74
C LEU A 110 -0.11 -9.42 -20.15
N LYS A 111 1.17 -9.13 -20.39
CA LYS A 111 2.17 -10.13 -20.72
C LYS A 111 3.00 -10.45 -19.50
N LEU A 112 3.34 -11.66 -19.37
CA LEU A 112 4.05 -12.45 -18.41
C LEU A 112 5.27 -11.84 -17.70
N PHE A 113 5.67 -10.62 -17.98
CA PHE A 113 6.88 -10.05 -17.39
C PHE A 113 6.56 -9.11 -16.23
N ARG A 114 7.15 -9.42 -15.10
CA ARG A 114 7.18 -8.55 -13.95
C ARG A 114 8.64 -8.18 -13.72
N PHE A 115 8.93 -6.90 -13.87
CA PHE A 115 10.28 -6.40 -13.62
C PHE A 115 10.25 -5.49 -12.40
N PRO A 116 10.68 -5.97 -11.24
CA PRO A 116 10.86 -5.09 -10.10
C PRO A 116 11.98 -4.12 -10.42
N LYS A 117 11.73 -2.84 -10.13
CA LYS A 117 12.74 -1.79 -10.25
C LYS A 117 12.95 -1.17 -8.89
N SER A 118 14.18 -1.13 -8.44
CA SER A 118 14.54 -0.45 -7.20
C SER A 118 14.65 1.05 -7.45
N TYR A 119 14.28 1.84 -6.46
CA TYR A 119 14.42 3.28 -6.51
C TYR A 119 14.89 3.82 -5.15
N LEU A 120 15.40 5.06 -5.15
CA LEU A 120 15.84 5.70 -3.91
C LEU A 120 14.63 6.00 -3.02
N PRO A 121 14.74 5.78 -1.68
CA PRO A 121 13.59 5.99 -0.78
C PRO A 121 13.17 7.45 -0.61
N THR A 122 13.81 8.38 -1.29
CA THR A 122 13.46 9.81 -1.27
C THR A 122 12.39 10.18 -2.30
N GLU A 123 12.17 9.32 -3.30
CA GLU A 123 11.25 9.59 -4.39
C GLU A 123 10.35 8.41 -4.67
N ILE A 124 9.09 8.68 -5.00
CA ILE A 124 8.16 7.69 -5.52
C ILE A 124 7.99 7.97 -7.00
N PRO A 125 8.27 6.98 -7.88
CA PRO A 125 8.03 7.16 -9.30
C PRO A 125 6.55 7.52 -9.56
N LEU A 126 6.31 8.61 -10.28
CA LEU A 126 4.96 9.13 -10.50
C LEU A 126 4.04 8.14 -11.18
N GLU A 127 4.59 7.26 -12.03
CA GLU A 127 3.81 6.22 -12.72
C GLU A 127 3.15 5.21 -11.78
N PHE A 128 3.59 5.14 -10.50
CA PHE A 128 3.04 4.20 -9.51
C PHE A 128 2.06 4.86 -8.54
N LEU A 129 1.72 6.11 -8.80
CA LEU A 129 0.68 6.82 -8.08
C LEU A 129 -0.46 7.13 -9.04
N PRO A 130 -1.69 7.01 -8.56
CA PRO A 130 -2.87 7.34 -9.38
C PRO A 130 -2.89 8.78 -9.84
#